data_49bfc30ea4c0bf37a260817d04bfc82b
#
_entry.id   49bfc30ea4c0bf37a260817d04bfc82b
#
_cell.length_a   1.000
_cell.length_b   1.000
_cell.length_c   1.000
_cell.angle_alpha   90.00
_cell.angle_beta   90.00
_cell.angle_gamma   90.00
#
_symmetry.space_group_name_H-M   'P 1'
#
loop_
_entity.id
_entity.type
_entity.pdbx_description
1 polymer ?
#
loop_
_entity_poly.entity_id
_entity_poly.type
_entity_poly.pdbx_seq_one_letter_code
_entity_poly.pdbx_strand_id
1 'polypeptide(L)'
;CMSTEQMGTYEKIYFALWELGQRYGNFVQFRVIGRSHDDRMIPMLEIGKGDTCIICLSGVESGDRNLPEYLLSIAKDYCRSYESNWTIGESYEVRKLLDKVRICMIPMLNPDSYEICEYGYGAIHNPIHRQMLKMQDRPVEEYECAQKFSD
;
A
#
# COMPACT_ATOMS: atom_id res chain seq x y z
N CYS A 1 5.97 -6.43 -21.53
CA CYS A 1 5.10 -6.73 -20.39
C CYS A 1 5.86 -7.62 -19.42
N MET A 2 6.26 -7.10 -18.24
CA MET A 2 6.88 -7.94 -17.21
C MET A 2 5.85 -8.91 -16.66
N SER A 3 6.22 -10.19 -16.53
CA SER A 3 5.35 -11.16 -15.87
C SER A 3 5.22 -10.81 -14.38
N THR A 4 4.09 -11.16 -13.77
CA THR A 4 3.83 -10.89 -12.34
C THR A 4 4.90 -11.50 -11.43
N GLU A 5 5.55 -12.56 -11.89
CA GLU A 5 6.63 -13.26 -11.15
C GLU A 5 7.93 -12.46 -11.08
N GLN A 6 8.13 -11.46 -11.97
CA GLN A 6 9.33 -10.63 -12.02
C GLN A 6 9.18 -9.30 -11.26
N MET A 7 7.99 -8.98 -10.77
CA MET A 7 7.76 -7.76 -10.00
C MET A 7 8.14 -7.93 -8.53
N GLY A 8 8.79 -6.92 -7.96
CA GLY A 8 9.03 -6.83 -6.52
C GLY A 8 7.75 -6.59 -5.73
N THR A 9 7.86 -6.68 -4.40
CA THR A 9 6.71 -6.50 -3.50
C THR A 9 6.08 -5.13 -3.58
N TYR A 10 6.88 -4.07 -3.68
CA TYR A 10 6.38 -2.71 -3.85
C TYR A 10 5.56 -2.57 -5.13
N GLU A 11 6.12 -3.02 -6.24
CA GLU A 11 5.47 -2.92 -7.55
C GLU A 11 4.17 -3.72 -7.59
N LYS A 12 4.13 -4.88 -6.97
CA LYS A 12 2.90 -5.70 -6.90
C LYS A 12 1.76 -4.96 -6.20
N ILE A 13 2.05 -4.32 -5.07
CA ILE A 13 1.05 -3.55 -4.33
C ILE A 13 0.66 -2.29 -5.11
N TYR A 14 1.64 -1.57 -5.64
CA TYR A 14 1.41 -0.37 -6.43
C TYR A 14 0.48 -0.65 -7.62
N PHE A 15 0.80 -1.63 -8.42
CA PHE A 15 0.01 -1.97 -9.60
C PHE A 15 -1.35 -2.58 -9.25
N ALA A 16 -1.46 -3.30 -8.13
CA ALA A 16 -2.74 -3.80 -7.66
C ALA A 16 -3.68 -2.65 -7.26
N LEU A 17 -3.16 -1.62 -6.60
CA LEU A 17 -3.93 -0.42 -6.26
C LEU A 17 -4.35 0.34 -7.51
N TRP A 18 -3.42 0.52 -8.45
CA TRP A 18 -3.71 1.15 -9.73
C TRP A 18 -4.82 0.42 -10.48
N GLU A 19 -4.75 -0.89 -10.54
CA GLU A 19 -5.75 -1.73 -11.20
C GLU A 19 -7.14 -1.58 -10.57
N LEU A 20 -7.22 -1.50 -9.24
CA LEU A 20 -8.48 -1.24 -8.55
C LEU A 20 -9.09 0.11 -8.97
N GLY A 21 -8.25 1.14 -9.10
CA GLY A 21 -8.68 2.45 -9.59
C GLY A 21 -9.21 2.40 -11.02
N GLN A 22 -8.61 1.59 -11.88
CA GLN A 22 -9.06 1.42 -13.25
C GLN A 22 -10.36 0.61 -13.33
N ARG A 23 -10.43 -0.47 -12.57
CA ARG A 23 -11.57 -1.39 -12.61
C ARG A 23 -12.84 -0.81 -11.99
N TYR A 24 -12.72 -0.07 -10.89
CA TYR A 24 -13.83 0.46 -10.11
C TYR A 24 -13.89 1.99 -10.18
N GLY A 25 -13.58 2.57 -11.32
CA GLY A 25 -13.42 4.02 -11.49
C GLY A 25 -14.63 4.86 -11.13
N ASN A 26 -15.82 4.27 -10.96
CA ASN A 26 -17.02 4.99 -10.57
C ASN A 26 -17.00 5.47 -9.11
N PHE A 27 -16.28 4.75 -8.24
CA PHE A 27 -16.22 5.05 -6.80
C PHE A 27 -14.84 4.89 -6.20
N VAL A 28 -13.84 4.52 -7.02
CA VAL A 28 -12.45 4.35 -6.58
C VAL A 28 -11.55 5.27 -7.40
N GLN A 29 -10.65 5.97 -6.72
CA GLN A 29 -9.63 6.80 -7.37
C GLN A 29 -8.25 6.41 -6.88
N PHE A 30 -7.35 6.17 -7.82
CA PHE A 30 -5.93 5.97 -7.55
C PHE A 30 -5.20 7.32 -7.69
N ARG A 31 -4.37 7.64 -6.69
CA ARG A 31 -3.57 8.87 -6.71
C ARG A 31 -2.14 8.57 -6.24
N VAL A 32 -1.20 9.36 -6.71
CA VAL A 32 0.15 9.41 -6.18
C VAL A 32 0.25 10.68 -5.34
N ILE A 33 0.50 10.54 -4.04
CA ILE A 33 0.48 11.66 -3.09
C ILE A 33 1.85 12.25 -2.82
N GLY A 34 2.90 11.65 -3.30
CA GLY A 34 4.26 12.13 -3.13
C GLY A 34 5.28 11.10 -3.59
N ARG A 35 6.54 11.39 -3.29
CA ARG A 35 7.65 10.50 -3.58
C ARG A 35 8.53 10.31 -2.35
N SER A 36 9.10 9.13 -2.21
CA SER A 36 10.05 8.81 -1.15
C SER A 36 11.42 9.44 -1.41
N HIS A 37 12.32 9.32 -0.44
CA HIS A 37 13.71 9.77 -0.60
C HIS A 37 14.42 9.08 -1.77
N ASP A 38 14.09 7.83 -2.05
CA ASP A 38 14.63 7.07 -3.18
C ASP A 38 13.76 7.17 -4.44
N ASP A 39 12.94 8.21 -4.50
CA ASP A 39 12.10 8.59 -5.65
C ASP A 39 11.04 7.56 -6.02
N ARG A 40 10.60 6.75 -5.06
CA ARG A 40 9.44 5.86 -5.23
C ARG A 40 8.15 6.61 -5.02
N MET A 41 7.21 6.42 -5.93
CA MET A 41 5.87 7.00 -5.81
C MET A 41 5.13 6.39 -4.63
N ILE A 42 4.44 7.24 -3.87
CA ILE A 42 3.62 6.83 -2.72
C ILE A 42 2.16 6.77 -3.19
N PRO A 43 1.60 5.56 -3.36
CA PRO A 43 0.25 5.41 -3.88
C PRO A 43 -0.79 5.57 -2.78
N MET A 44 -1.93 6.16 -3.15
CA MET A 44 -3.12 6.24 -2.31
C MET A 44 -4.32 5.75 -3.11
N LEU A 45 -5.20 5.01 -2.45
CA LEU A 45 -6.48 4.60 -3.02
C LEU A 45 -7.62 5.21 -2.23
N GLU A 46 -8.45 6.01 -2.90
CA GLU A 46 -9.69 6.53 -2.31
C GLU A 46 -10.85 5.63 -2.73
N ILE A 47 -11.59 5.12 -1.75
CA ILE A 47 -12.76 4.26 -1.99
C ILE A 47 -13.99 4.91 -1.37
N GLY A 48 -15.02 5.12 -2.17
CA GLY A 48 -16.29 5.66 -1.72
C GLY A 48 -16.63 7.01 -2.32
N LYS A 49 -17.86 7.45 -2.06
CA LYS A 49 -18.43 8.70 -2.62
C LYS A 49 -18.78 9.73 -1.57
N GLY A 50 -18.58 9.41 -0.29
CA GLY A 50 -18.98 10.29 0.81
C GLY A 50 -18.07 11.50 0.99
N ASP A 51 -18.55 12.48 1.75
CA ASP A 51 -17.81 13.70 2.02
C ASP A 51 -16.81 13.55 3.17
N THR A 52 -17.09 12.67 4.12
CA THR A 52 -16.21 12.41 5.25
C THR A 52 -15.07 11.48 4.83
N CYS A 53 -13.84 11.90 5.05
CA CYS A 53 -12.66 11.11 4.71
C CYS A 53 -12.11 10.38 5.94
N ILE A 54 -11.93 9.08 5.82
CA ILE A 54 -11.25 8.22 6.81
C ILE A 54 -9.92 7.81 6.22
N ILE A 55 -8.82 8.09 6.91
CA ILE A 55 -7.48 7.79 6.43
C ILE A 55 -6.97 6.54 7.12
N CYS A 56 -6.56 5.55 6.32
CA CYS A 56 -5.94 4.31 6.77
C CYS A 56 -4.50 4.27 6.27
N LEU A 57 -3.55 4.27 7.20
CA LEU A 57 -2.12 4.27 6.90
C LEU A 57 -1.48 2.95 7.33
N SER A 58 -0.51 2.50 6.55
CA SER A 58 0.43 1.47 6.96
C SER A 58 1.78 1.67 6.27
N GLY A 59 2.78 0.85 6.63
CA GLY A 59 4.11 0.98 6.02
C GLY A 59 4.85 2.25 6.41
N VAL A 60 4.51 2.86 7.56
CA VAL A 60 5.22 4.01 8.13
C VAL A 60 6.53 3.54 8.73
N GLU A 61 6.45 2.47 9.49
CA GLU A 61 7.59 1.78 10.09
C GLU A 61 7.73 0.40 9.45
N SER A 62 8.93 -0.09 9.41
CA SER A 62 9.26 -1.33 8.72
C SER A 62 8.84 -2.61 9.44
N GLY A 63 8.28 -2.51 10.66
CA GLY A 63 7.87 -3.67 11.46
C GLY A 63 6.64 -4.41 10.96
N ASP A 64 5.80 -3.76 10.19
CA ASP A 64 4.48 -4.27 9.78
C ASP A 64 4.44 -4.65 8.30
N ARG A 65 5.33 -5.56 7.88
CA ARG A 65 5.43 -5.99 6.48
C ARG A 65 4.14 -6.52 5.86
N ASN A 66 3.31 -7.15 6.69
CA ASN A 66 2.06 -7.76 6.21
C ASN A 66 0.91 -6.76 6.14
N LEU A 67 1.02 -5.59 6.78
CA LEU A 67 -0.05 -4.59 6.77
C LEU A 67 -0.35 -4.02 5.38
N PRO A 68 0.65 -3.70 4.54
CA PRO A 68 0.33 -3.23 3.18
C PRO A 68 -0.49 -4.22 2.37
N GLU A 69 -0.17 -5.50 2.43
CA GLU A 69 -0.93 -6.55 1.75
C GLU A 69 -2.31 -6.75 2.38
N TYR A 70 -2.40 -6.63 3.70
CA TYR A 70 -3.66 -6.71 4.42
C TYR A 70 -4.60 -5.56 4.03
N LEU A 71 -4.11 -4.32 3.98
CA LEU A 71 -4.90 -3.18 3.52
C LEU A 71 -5.34 -3.34 2.07
N LEU A 72 -4.48 -3.87 1.21
CA LEU A 72 -4.83 -4.17 -0.17
C LEU A 72 -5.97 -5.19 -0.24
N SER A 73 -5.94 -6.22 0.60
CA SER A 73 -6.99 -7.23 0.70
C SER A 73 -8.32 -6.61 1.12
N ILE A 74 -8.31 -5.74 2.12
CA ILE A 74 -9.49 -5.00 2.57
C ILE A 74 -10.03 -4.11 1.44
N ALA A 75 -9.16 -3.42 0.72
CA ALA A 75 -9.56 -2.58 -0.41
C ALA A 75 -10.27 -3.40 -1.48
N LYS A 76 -9.74 -4.57 -1.81
CA LYS A 76 -10.39 -5.49 -2.78
C LYS A 76 -11.76 -5.93 -2.31
N ASP A 77 -11.90 -6.27 -1.04
CA ASP A 77 -13.17 -6.70 -0.47
C ASP A 77 -14.21 -5.58 -0.48
N TYR A 78 -13.81 -4.36 -0.13
CA TYR A 78 -14.70 -3.19 -0.17
C TYR A 78 -15.15 -2.88 -1.60
N CYS A 79 -14.26 -2.96 -2.57
CA CYS A 79 -14.61 -2.74 -3.97
C CYS A 79 -15.63 -3.76 -4.47
N ARG A 80 -15.42 -5.03 -4.17
CA ARG A 80 -16.36 -6.10 -4.54
C ARG A 80 -17.71 -5.92 -3.86
N SER A 81 -17.72 -5.60 -2.57
CA SER A 81 -18.95 -5.41 -1.80
C SER A 81 -19.75 -4.21 -2.31
N TYR A 82 -19.07 -3.12 -2.67
CA TYR A 82 -19.75 -1.93 -3.20
C TYR A 82 -20.39 -2.22 -4.57
N GLU A 83 -19.70 -2.93 -5.44
CA GLU A 83 -20.21 -3.25 -6.77
C GLU A 83 -21.31 -4.32 -6.74
N SER A 84 -21.40 -5.09 -5.67
CA SER A 84 -22.41 -6.14 -5.49
C SER A 84 -23.82 -5.57 -5.52
N ASN A 85 -24.74 -6.28 -6.18
CA ASN A 85 -26.16 -5.91 -6.22
C ASN A 85 -26.96 -6.43 -5.03
N TRP A 86 -26.32 -6.96 -4.01
CA TRP A 86 -26.97 -7.43 -2.80
C TRP A 86 -27.58 -6.27 -2.03
N THR A 87 -28.83 -6.42 -1.61
CA THR A 87 -29.58 -5.39 -0.88
C THR A 87 -29.63 -5.61 0.62
N ILE A 88 -29.13 -6.75 1.09
CA ILE A 88 -29.06 -7.10 2.51
C ILE A 88 -27.73 -7.79 2.80
N GLY A 89 -27.32 -7.76 4.08
CA GLY A 89 -26.10 -8.40 4.55
C GLY A 89 -24.90 -7.45 4.54
N GLU A 90 -23.71 -8.01 4.69
CA GLU A 90 -22.45 -7.27 4.84
C GLU A 90 -22.15 -6.37 3.63
N SER A 91 -22.37 -6.86 2.41
CA SER A 91 -22.14 -6.05 1.21
C SER A 91 -23.05 -4.83 1.13
N TYR A 92 -24.28 -4.95 1.58
CA TYR A 92 -25.21 -3.82 1.67
C TYR A 92 -24.72 -2.77 2.68
N GLU A 93 -24.28 -3.21 3.84
CA GLU A 93 -23.74 -2.30 4.88
C GLU A 93 -22.49 -1.58 4.42
N VAL A 94 -21.59 -2.25 3.69
CA VAL A 94 -20.40 -1.64 3.10
C VAL A 94 -20.80 -0.56 2.08
N ARG A 95 -21.79 -0.80 1.24
CA ARG A 95 -22.28 0.19 0.28
C ARG A 95 -22.85 1.40 0.97
N LYS A 96 -23.64 1.22 2.00
CA LYS A 96 -24.18 2.34 2.81
C LYS A 96 -23.05 3.17 3.43
N LEU A 97 -22.03 2.51 3.97
CA LEU A 97 -20.88 3.17 4.56
C LEU A 97 -20.14 4.00 3.50
N LEU A 98 -19.82 3.41 2.36
CA LEU A 98 -19.04 4.07 1.29
C LEU A 98 -19.82 5.15 0.53
N ASP A 99 -21.14 5.19 0.66
CA ASP A 99 -21.94 6.33 0.18
C ASP A 99 -21.84 7.54 1.13
N LYS A 100 -21.51 7.32 2.40
CA LYS A 100 -21.38 8.37 3.41
C LYS A 100 -19.95 8.81 3.63
N VAL A 101 -18.98 7.92 3.48
CA VAL A 101 -17.57 8.19 3.74
C VAL A 101 -16.72 7.84 2.54
N ARG A 102 -15.50 8.40 2.52
CA ARG A 102 -14.42 7.96 1.64
C ARG A 102 -13.32 7.38 2.49
N ILE A 103 -12.82 6.23 2.12
CA ILE A 103 -11.69 5.61 2.79
C ILE A 103 -10.44 5.86 1.94
N CYS A 104 -9.49 6.62 2.48
CA CYS A 104 -8.22 6.92 1.84
C CYS A 104 -7.18 5.96 2.40
N MET A 105 -6.78 4.99 1.60
CA MET A 105 -5.79 3.99 2.00
C MET A 105 -4.42 4.32 1.45
N ILE A 106 -3.42 4.39 2.33
CA ILE A 106 -2.02 4.59 1.98
C ILE A 106 -1.24 3.40 2.54
N PRO A 107 -1.16 2.28 1.82
CA PRO A 107 -0.58 1.05 2.36
C PRO A 107 0.93 1.11 2.58
N MET A 108 1.63 1.95 1.81
CA MET A 108 3.09 2.06 1.86
C MET A 108 3.47 3.54 1.95
N LEU A 109 3.35 4.11 3.15
CA LEU A 109 3.72 5.51 3.37
C LEU A 109 5.24 5.71 3.30
N ASN A 110 6.02 4.69 3.67
CA ASN A 110 7.46 4.67 3.50
C ASN A 110 7.88 3.46 2.65
N PRO A 111 7.75 3.56 1.31
CA PRO A 111 8.05 2.44 0.43
C PRO A 111 9.52 2.04 0.42
N ASP A 112 10.43 2.97 0.73
CA ASP A 112 11.87 2.66 0.81
C ASP A 112 12.17 1.70 1.95
N SER A 113 11.62 1.94 3.14
CA SER A 113 11.76 1.03 4.28
C SER A 113 11.17 -0.35 3.97
N TYR A 114 10.05 -0.39 3.29
CA TYR A 114 9.40 -1.62 2.88
C TYR A 114 10.32 -2.44 1.96
N GLU A 115 10.94 -1.79 0.97
CA GLU A 115 11.86 -2.43 0.04
C GLU A 115 13.19 -2.83 0.70
N ILE A 116 13.72 -2.00 1.62
CA ILE A 116 14.93 -2.36 2.39
C ILE A 116 14.70 -3.61 3.22
N CYS A 117 13.54 -3.73 3.86
CA CYS A 117 13.20 -4.92 4.64
C CYS A 117 13.15 -6.17 3.78
N GLU A 118 12.70 -6.06 2.55
CA GLU A 118 12.58 -7.21 1.63
C GLU A 118 13.92 -7.56 0.97
N TYR A 119 14.66 -6.56 0.50
CA TYR A 119 15.80 -6.75 -0.39
C TYR A 119 17.13 -6.20 0.16
N GLY A 120 17.12 -5.58 1.34
CA GLY A 120 18.31 -4.95 1.93
C GLY A 120 18.64 -3.61 1.28
N TYR A 121 19.80 -3.07 1.63
CA TYR A 121 20.24 -1.75 1.13
C TYR A 121 20.41 -1.68 -0.38
N GLY A 122 20.56 -2.81 -1.05
CA GLY A 122 20.58 -2.88 -2.51
C GLY A 122 19.30 -2.40 -3.17
N ALA A 123 18.19 -2.34 -2.42
CA ALA A 123 16.92 -1.78 -2.90
C ALA A 123 16.98 -0.28 -3.13
N ILE A 124 17.92 0.44 -2.51
CA ILE A 124 18.08 1.88 -2.65
C ILE A 124 18.78 2.18 -3.98
N HIS A 125 18.09 2.92 -4.86
CA HIS A 125 18.59 3.23 -6.20
C HIS A 125 19.63 4.34 -6.18
N ASN A 126 19.46 5.34 -5.30
CA ASN A 126 20.43 6.43 -5.16
C ASN A 126 21.72 5.92 -4.48
N PRO A 127 22.86 5.88 -5.19
CA PRO A 127 24.10 5.33 -4.63
C PRO A 127 24.63 6.12 -3.45
N ILE A 128 24.42 7.44 -3.42
CA ILE A 128 24.85 8.29 -2.30
C ILE A 128 24.03 7.96 -1.05
N HIS A 129 22.72 7.90 -1.19
CA HIS A 129 21.81 7.55 -0.08
C HIS A 129 22.09 6.14 0.44
N ARG A 130 22.32 5.19 -0.46
CA ARG A 130 22.69 3.81 -0.09
C ARG A 130 23.98 3.79 0.73
N GLN A 131 24.99 4.53 0.30
CA GLN A 131 26.25 4.58 1.00
C GLN A 131 26.13 5.25 2.37
N MET A 132 25.34 6.32 2.48
CA MET A 132 25.07 6.98 3.75
C MET A 132 24.40 6.04 4.76
N LEU A 133 23.42 5.25 4.31
CA LEU A 133 22.75 4.27 5.17
C LEU A 133 23.73 3.19 5.66
N LYS A 134 24.61 2.71 4.78
CA LYS A 134 25.65 1.75 5.16
C LYS A 134 26.64 2.33 6.15
N MET A 135 26.99 3.60 6.01
CA MET A 135 27.92 4.29 6.91
C MET A 135 27.34 4.52 8.31
N GLN A 136 26.03 4.57 8.45
CA GLN A 136 25.35 4.65 9.74
C GLN A 136 25.42 3.32 10.51
N ASP A 137 25.97 2.28 9.89
CA ASP A 137 26.15 0.93 10.46
C ASP A 137 24.86 0.39 11.11
N ARG A 138 23.72 0.65 10.44
CA ARG A 138 22.43 0.11 10.86
C ARG A 138 22.17 -1.20 10.14
N PRO A 139 22.14 -2.33 10.84
CA PRO A 139 21.72 -3.58 10.22
C PRO A 139 20.27 -3.48 9.77
N VAL A 140 19.90 -4.28 8.74
CA VAL A 140 18.54 -4.29 8.18
C VAL A 140 17.50 -4.56 9.28
N GLU A 141 17.85 -5.33 10.31
CA GLU A 141 17.00 -5.65 11.46
C GLU A 141 16.60 -4.41 12.26
N GLU A 142 17.42 -3.36 12.28
CA GLU A 142 17.09 -2.10 12.96
C GLU A 142 15.98 -1.32 12.28
N TYR A 143 15.62 -1.70 11.06
CA TYR A 143 14.42 -1.18 10.39
C TYR A 143 13.15 -1.93 10.78
N GLU A 144 13.15 -2.56 11.96
CA GLU A 144 12.01 -3.30 12.51
C GLU A 144 11.55 -4.48 11.63
N CYS A 145 12.47 -5.05 10.87
CA CYS A 145 12.20 -6.22 10.04
C CYS A 145 12.37 -7.54 10.78
N ALA A 146 12.65 -7.48 12.08
CA ALA A 146 12.97 -8.66 12.90
C ALA A 146 11.84 -9.70 12.90
N GLN A 147 10.59 -9.27 12.77
CA GLN A 147 9.45 -10.18 12.69
C GLN A 147 9.48 -11.11 11.47
N LYS A 148 10.25 -10.76 10.46
CA LYS A 148 10.42 -11.60 9.26
C LYS A 148 11.15 -12.91 9.56
N PHE A 149 12.02 -12.90 10.55
CA PHE A 149 12.98 -13.99 10.83
C PHE A 149 12.72 -14.72 12.15
N SER A 150 11.63 -14.37 12.86
CA SER A 150 11.32 -14.94 14.17
C SER A 150 10.40 -16.17 14.13
N ASP A 151 10.02 -16.62 12.95
CA ASP A 151 9.16 -17.81 12.77
C ASP A 151 9.97 -19.01 12.24
#